data_855e27ee9a46d7e67f446130058ed491
#
_entry.id   855e27ee9a46d7e67f446130058ed491
#
_cell.length_a   1.000
_cell.length_b   1.000
_cell.length_c   1.000
_cell.angle_alpha   90.00
_cell.angle_beta   90.00
_cell.angle_gamma   90.00
#
_symmetry.space_group_name_H-M   'P 1'
#
loop_
_entity.id
_entity.type
_entity.pdbx_description
1 polymer ?
#
loop_
_entity_poly.entity_id
_entity_poly.type
_entity_poly.pdbx_seq_one_letter_code
_entity_poly.pdbx_strand_id
1 'polypeptide(L)'
;MTNKTLVTYSSLTGNTKMVAEKIFEIIEGEKEIISLNQIQNINIENFNRIIVGFWVDKGNADKRAKEFIKKISGKEIAYFGTLGANPMSKHGNDVREKVNNLCNEKNKFLGGFLCRGKIDPKLVEKMGKFPLKLIHPLTPERLQRIEDAKFHPNEKDFLDAQEFFENLLNK
;
A
#
# COMPACT_ATOMS: atom_id res chain seq x y z
N MET A 1 21.07 19.46 -1.55
CA MET A 1 20.58 18.69 -0.39
C MET A 1 20.37 17.25 -0.83
N THR A 2 20.99 16.31 -0.15
CA THR A 2 20.78 14.88 -0.43
C THR A 2 19.34 14.53 -0.08
N ASN A 3 18.57 14.06 -1.07
CA ASN A 3 17.19 13.62 -0.84
C ASN A 3 17.21 12.28 -0.11
N LYS A 4 17.03 12.32 1.22
CA LYS A 4 16.91 11.11 2.01
C LYS A 4 15.48 10.58 1.94
N THR A 5 15.33 9.32 1.53
CA THR A 5 14.02 8.67 1.32
C THR A 5 13.73 7.66 2.42
N LEU A 6 12.54 7.75 3.00
CA LEU A 6 11.99 6.73 3.87
C LEU A 6 10.97 5.88 3.12
N VAL A 7 11.15 4.57 3.12
CA VAL A 7 10.10 3.61 2.77
C VAL A 7 9.54 3.05 4.07
N THR A 8 8.26 3.24 4.29
CA THR A 8 7.59 2.69 5.47
C THR A 8 6.30 1.99 5.08
N TYR A 9 5.89 0.99 5.84
CA TYR A 9 4.72 0.19 5.47
C TYR A 9 3.97 -0.38 6.67
N SER A 10 2.67 -0.55 6.48
CA SER A 10 1.80 -1.42 7.28
C SER A 10 1.50 -2.68 6.47
N SER A 11 1.70 -3.85 7.06
CA SER A 11 1.46 -5.14 6.40
C SER A 11 0.79 -6.11 7.36
N LEU A 12 -0.34 -6.69 6.94
CA LEU A 12 -1.09 -7.66 7.74
C LEU A 12 -0.61 -9.10 7.51
N THR A 13 -0.40 -9.46 6.25
CA THR A 13 -0.09 -10.84 5.81
C THR A 13 1.26 -10.97 5.10
N GLY A 14 2.03 -9.88 5.05
CA GLY A 14 3.34 -9.84 4.38
C GLY A 14 3.31 -9.31 2.94
N ASN A 15 2.16 -9.19 2.30
CA ASN A 15 2.06 -8.71 0.91
C ASN A 15 2.68 -7.32 0.73
N THR A 16 2.25 -6.36 1.53
CA THR A 16 2.74 -4.97 1.46
C THR A 16 4.23 -4.89 1.78
N LYS A 17 4.71 -5.72 2.73
CA LYS A 17 6.14 -5.81 3.05
C LYS A 17 6.96 -6.23 1.84
N MET A 18 6.56 -7.29 1.12
CA MET A 18 7.27 -7.75 -0.07
C MET A 18 7.38 -6.67 -1.14
N VAL A 19 6.30 -5.92 -1.38
CA VAL A 19 6.31 -4.81 -2.34
C VAL A 19 7.22 -3.67 -1.84
N ALA A 20 7.21 -3.36 -0.53
CA ALA A 20 8.09 -2.36 0.08
C ALA A 20 9.56 -2.68 -0.15
N GLU A 21 9.95 -3.93 0.06
CA GLU A 21 11.33 -4.41 -0.13
C GLU A 21 11.76 -4.27 -1.60
N LYS A 22 10.88 -4.59 -2.55
CA LYS A 22 11.15 -4.46 -3.98
C LYS A 22 11.28 -3.00 -4.44
N ILE A 23 10.44 -2.12 -3.95
CA ILE A 23 10.57 -0.69 -4.20
C ILE A 23 11.85 -0.15 -3.58
N PHE A 24 12.20 -0.59 -2.37
CA PHE A 24 13.41 -0.16 -1.69
C PHE A 24 14.68 -0.51 -2.46
N GLU A 25 14.72 -1.65 -3.15
CA GLU A 25 15.87 -2.09 -3.95
C GLU A 25 16.28 -1.03 -4.99
N ILE A 26 15.32 -0.37 -5.65
CA ILE A 26 15.55 0.53 -6.80
C ILE A 26 15.73 2.02 -6.41
N ILE A 27 15.49 2.38 -5.16
CA ILE A 27 15.68 3.77 -4.73
C ILE A 27 17.17 4.06 -4.63
N GLU A 28 17.60 5.13 -5.27
CA GLU A 28 18.98 5.61 -5.22
C GLU A 28 19.20 6.60 -4.06
N GLY A 29 20.45 6.78 -3.64
CA GLY A 29 20.84 7.71 -2.60
C GLY A 29 20.62 7.20 -1.18
N GLU A 30 20.54 8.13 -0.22
CA GLU A 30 20.29 7.78 1.17
C GLU A 30 18.85 7.32 1.37
N LYS A 31 18.70 6.12 1.90
CA LYS A 31 17.37 5.50 2.09
C LYS A 31 17.31 4.64 3.34
N GLU A 32 16.14 4.59 3.94
CA GLU A 32 15.81 3.67 5.04
C GLU A 32 14.48 2.98 4.78
N ILE A 33 14.35 1.75 5.26
CA ILE A 33 13.08 1.00 5.24
C ILE A 33 12.73 0.55 6.64
N ILE A 34 11.48 0.81 7.06
CA ILE A 34 10.99 0.42 8.37
C ILE A 34 9.49 0.15 8.37
N SER A 35 9.07 -0.82 9.16
CA SER A 35 7.63 -1.04 9.39
C SER A 35 7.03 0.10 10.21
N LEU A 36 5.79 0.48 9.90
CA LEU A 36 5.02 1.44 10.71
C LEU A 36 4.82 0.99 12.17
N ASN A 37 5.02 -0.30 12.47
CA ASN A 37 5.05 -0.79 13.85
C ASN A 37 6.24 -0.27 14.66
N GLN A 38 7.29 0.14 13.99
CA GLN A 38 8.57 0.56 14.58
C GLN A 38 8.91 2.02 14.24
N ILE A 39 7.99 2.76 13.66
CA ILE A 39 8.22 4.12 13.15
C ILE A 39 8.67 5.11 14.24
N GLN A 40 8.34 4.84 15.50
CA GLN A 40 8.79 5.63 16.65
C GLN A 40 10.32 5.58 16.87
N ASN A 41 11.01 4.61 16.25
CA ASN A 41 12.46 4.43 16.41
C ASN A 41 13.28 5.36 15.50
N ILE A 42 12.62 6.11 14.61
CA ILE A 42 13.30 7.04 13.69
C ILE A 42 12.72 8.45 13.78
N ASN A 43 13.58 9.44 13.49
CA ASN A 43 13.14 10.82 13.36
C ASN A 43 12.73 11.09 11.90
N ILE A 44 11.42 11.25 11.66
CA ILE A 44 10.83 11.50 10.35
C ILE A 44 11.35 12.82 9.73
N GLU A 45 11.74 13.79 10.54
CA GLU A 45 12.24 15.07 10.04
C GLU A 45 13.55 14.95 9.27
N ASN A 46 14.29 13.86 9.45
CA ASN A 46 15.51 13.58 8.69
C ASN A 46 15.27 13.20 7.22
N PHE A 47 14.01 13.02 6.81
CA PHE A 47 13.65 12.57 5.46
C PHE A 47 12.93 13.67 4.68
N ASN A 48 13.34 13.87 3.43
CA ASN A 48 12.69 14.80 2.49
C ASN A 48 11.52 14.12 1.78
N ARG A 49 11.66 12.82 1.51
CA ARG A 49 10.70 12.01 0.79
C ARG A 49 10.25 10.82 1.62
N ILE A 50 8.96 10.53 1.60
CA ILE A 50 8.37 9.40 2.33
C ILE A 50 7.49 8.60 1.37
N ILE A 51 7.75 7.32 1.26
CA ILE A 51 6.94 6.36 0.49
C ILE A 51 6.22 5.47 1.49
N VAL A 52 4.89 5.54 1.48
CA VAL A 52 4.05 4.84 2.47
C VAL A 52 3.34 3.65 1.84
N GLY A 53 3.62 2.47 2.37
CA GLY A 53 2.93 1.24 2.00
C GLY A 53 1.76 0.91 2.92
N PHE A 54 0.65 0.45 2.35
CA PHE A 54 -0.53 0.04 3.11
C PHE A 54 -1.23 -1.17 2.48
N TRP A 55 -2.02 -1.87 3.26
CA TRP A 55 -3.02 -2.80 2.75
C TRP A 55 -4.40 -2.13 2.77
N VAL A 56 -5.25 -2.50 1.83
CA VAL A 56 -6.58 -1.89 1.73
C VAL A 56 -7.51 -2.52 2.75
N ASP A 57 -8.01 -1.69 3.65
CA ASP A 57 -9.04 -2.04 4.63
C ASP A 57 -10.31 -1.20 4.39
N LYS A 58 -11.44 -1.88 4.19
CA LYS A 58 -12.76 -1.24 3.98
C LYS A 58 -12.74 -0.10 2.94
N GLY A 59 -12.03 -0.33 1.84
CA GLY A 59 -11.97 0.63 0.73
C GLY A 59 -11.12 1.87 0.99
N ASN A 60 -10.14 1.77 1.88
CA ASN A 60 -9.16 2.83 2.17
C ASN A 60 -7.83 2.21 2.58
N ALA A 61 -6.79 3.03 2.76
CA ALA A 61 -5.59 2.59 3.46
C ALA A 61 -5.96 2.13 4.88
N ASP A 62 -5.25 1.14 5.40
CA ASP A 62 -5.46 0.69 6.78
C ASP A 62 -5.28 1.81 7.79
N LYS A 63 -5.82 1.61 8.98
CA LYS A 63 -5.86 2.65 10.03
C LYS A 63 -4.47 3.20 10.36
N ARG A 64 -3.46 2.34 10.48
CA ARG A 64 -2.11 2.75 10.86
C ARG A 64 -1.45 3.63 9.80
N ALA A 65 -1.55 3.25 8.55
CA ALA A 65 -1.04 4.04 7.43
C ALA A 65 -1.77 5.39 7.33
N LYS A 66 -3.09 5.41 7.47
CA LYS A 66 -3.87 6.67 7.49
C LYS A 66 -3.44 7.61 8.60
N GLU A 67 -3.29 7.10 9.82
CA GLU A 67 -2.87 7.91 10.97
C GLU A 67 -1.45 8.45 10.78
N PHE A 68 -0.57 7.67 10.19
CA PHE A 68 0.78 8.11 9.87
C PHE A 68 0.78 9.21 8.80
N ILE A 69 0.09 9.03 7.68
CA ILE A 69 0.00 10.03 6.60
C ILE A 69 -0.53 11.37 7.13
N LYS A 70 -1.55 11.35 8.01
CA LYS A 70 -2.11 12.57 8.63
C LYS A 70 -1.12 13.35 9.48
N LYS A 71 -0.10 12.69 10.02
CA LYS A 71 0.94 13.31 10.85
C LYS A 71 2.08 13.91 10.03
N ILE A 72 2.25 13.49 8.78
CA ILE A 72 3.30 14.00 7.88
C ILE A 72 2.86 15.34 7.31
N SER A 73 3.80 16.29 7.28
CA SER A 73 3.57 17.62 6.72
C SER A 73 4.84 18.15 6.04
N GLY A 74 4.68 18.82 4.90
CA GLY A 74 5.77 19.51 4.20
C GLY A 74 6.79 18.57 3.54
N LYS A 75 6.44 17.32 3.28
CA LYS A 75 7.31 16.31 2.67
C LYS A 75 6.90 16.02 1.22
N GLU A 76 7.80 15.47 0.42
CA GLU A 76 7.42 14.73 -0.77
C GLU A 76 6.85 13.38 -0.33
N ILE A 77 5.62 13.06 -0.75
CA ILE A 77 4.96 11.81 -0.38
C ILE A 77 4.49 11.04 -1.60
N ALA A 78 4.75 9.74 -1.59
CA ALA A 78 4.18 8.77 -2.51
C ALA A 78 3.62 7.59 -1.72
N TYR A 79 2.82 6.76 -2.35
CA TYR A 79 2.33 5.55 -1.70
C TYR A 79 2.32 4.34 -2.64
N PHE A 80 2.29 3.17 -2.04
CA PHE A 80 1.90 1.92 -2.68
C PHE A 80 0.93 1.16 -1.81
N GLY A 81 0.04 0.39 -2.42
CA GLY A 81 -0.97 -0.36 -1.67
C GLY A 81 -1.22 -1.73 -2.27
N THR A 82 -1.59 -2.68 -1.41
CA THR A 82 -2.03 -4.01 -1.81
C THR A 82 -3.50 -4.22 -1.49
N LEU A 83 -4.26 -4.80 -2.43
CA LEU A 83 -5.68 -5.07 -2.26
C LEU A 83 -6.06 -6.41 -2.90
N GLY A 84 -7.08 -7.07 -2.36
CA GLY A 84 -7.58 -8.33 -2.90
C GLY A 84 -8.40 -8.19 -4.19
N ALA A 85 -8.83 -6.97 -4.53
CA ALA A 85 -9.57 -6.68 -5.75
C ALA A 85 -8.63 -6.32 -6.91
N ASN A 86 -9.19 -6.22 -8.13
CA ASN A 86 -8.44 -5.67 -9.26
C ASN A 86 -8.13 -4.18 -8.99
N PRO A 87 -6.85 -3.75 -9.05
CA PRO A 87 -6.46 -2.35 -8.87
C PRO A 87 -7.12 -1.39 -9.86
N MET A 88 -7.47 -1.86 -11.05
CA MET A 88 -8.13 -1.08 -12.11
C MET A 88 -9.66 -1.06 -12.00
N SER A 89 -10.23 -1.75 -11.01
CA SER A 89 -11.67 -1.72 -10.76
C SER A 89 -12.12 -0.39 -10.17
N LYS A 90 -13.45 -0.16 -10.19
CA LYS A 90 -14.05 0.98 -9.47
C LYS A 90 -13.58 1.06 -8.02
N HIS A 91 -13.53 -0.08 -7.33
CA HIS A 91 -13.04 -0.15 -5.95
C HIS A 91 -11.59 0.32 -5.81
N GLY A 92 -10.69 -0.10 -6.71
CA GLY A 92 -9.30 0.38 -6.74
C GLY A 92 -9.21 1.89 -7.00
N ASN A 93 -10.03 2.42 -7.90
CA ASN A 93 -10.07 3.85 -8.19
C ASN A 93 -10.61 4.67 -7.01
N ASP A 94 -11.65 4.18 -6.31
CA ASP A 94 -12.18 4.82 -5.10
C ASP A 94 -11.12 4.86 -3.97
N VAL A 95 -10.29 3.81 -3.85
CA VAL A 95 -9.15 3.80 -2.91
C VAL A 95 -8.11 4.84 -3.29
N ARG A 96 -7.72 4.89 -4.59
CA ARG A 96 -6.76 5.90 -5.07
C ARG A 96 -7.21 7.32 -4.76
N GLU A 97 -8.46 7.65 -5.08
CA GLU A 97 -9.01 8.98 -4.84
C GLU A 97 -8.88 9.39 -3.37
N LYS A 98 -9.30 8.51 -2.45
CA LYS A 98 -9.23 8.77 -1.01
C LYS A 98 -7.80 8.97 -0.51
N VAL A 99 -6.88 8.13 -0.96
CA VAL A 99 -5.48 8.19 -0.49
C VAL A 99 -4.74 9.35 -1.16
N ASN A 100 -5.00 9.64 -2.43
CA ASN A 100 -4.47 10.83 -3.12
C ASN A 100 -4.84 12.11 -2.36
N ASN A 101 -6.11 12.26 -2.01
CA ASN A 101 -6.59 13.43 -1.26
C ASN A 101 -5.88 13.53 0.09
N LEU A 102 -5.78 12.42 0.81
CA LEU A 102 -5.12 12.37 2.11
C LEU A 102 -3.63 12.76 2.03
N CYS A 103 -2.91 12.27 1.02
CA CYS A 103 -1.51 12.59 0.82
C CYS A 103 -1.31 14.07 0.44
N ASN A 104 -2.21 14.61 -0.36
CA ASN A 104 -2.10 15.97 -0.89
C ASN A 104 -2.52 17.08 0.09
N GLU A 105 -3.16 16.74 1.22
CA GLU A 105 -3.64 17.73 2.20
C GLU A 105 -2.52 18.63 2.76
N LYS A 106 -1.35 18.06 3.05
CA LYS A 106 -0.26 18.74 3.75
C LYS A 106 1.12 18.52 3.11
N ASN A 107 1.19 17.79 2.01
CA ASN A 107 2.44 17.36 1.41
C ASN A 107 2.44 17.56 -0.10
N LYS A 108 3.61 17.51 -0.71
CA LYS A 108 3.76 17.42 -2.17
C LYS A 108 3.54 15.97 -2.58
N PHE A 109 2.33 15.64 -3.03
CA PHE A 109 2.01 14.30 -3.50
C PHE A 109 2.66 14.01 -4.85
N LEU A 110 3.44 12.96 -4.94
CA LEU A 110 4.17 12.57 -6.14
C LEU A 110 3.40 11.56 -6.99
N GLY A 111 2.74 10.60 -6.37
CA GLY A 111 2.00 9.56 -7.07
C GLY A 111 1.74 8.32 -6.21
N GLY A 112 0.88 7.44 -6.71
CA GLY A 112 0.49 6.22 -5.99
C GLY A 112 0.33 5.00 -6.88
N PHE A 113 0.77 3.86 -6.36
CA PHE A 113 0.71 2.56 -7.01
C PHE A 113 -0.17 1.59 -6.22
N LEU A 114 -0.97 0.79 -6.91
CA LEU A 114 -1.74 -0.29 -6.31
C LEU A 114 -1.52 -1.59 -7.09
N CYS A 115 -1.29 -2.68 -6.37
CA CYS A 115 -1.29 -4.02 -6.95
C CYS A 115 -2.18 -4.98 -6.16
N ARG A 116 -2.42 -6.16 -6.72
CA ARG A 116 -3.13 -7.21 -5.99
C ARG A 116 -2.27 -7.78 -4.87
N GLY A 117 -2.94 -8.26 -3.83
CA GLY A 117 -2.35 -9.03 -2.75
C GLY A 117 -3.26 -10.19 -2.36
N LYS A 118 -2.66 -11.28 -1.93
CA LYS A 118 -3.39 -12.45 -1.42
C LYS A 118 -4.31 -12.04 -0.28
N ILE A 119 -5.57 -12.41 -0.36
CA ILE A 119 -6.54 -12.17 0.70
C ILE A 119 -6.23 -13.08 1.89
N ASP A 120 -6.29 -12.53 3.11
CA ASP A 120 -6.05 -13.29 4.33
C ASP A 120 -7.00 -14.50 4.40
N PRO A 121 -6.48 -15.74 4.46
CA PRO A 121 -7.30 -16.95 4.57
C PRO A 121 -8.27 -16.91 5.76
N LYS A 122 -7.86 -16.29 6.88
CA LYS A 122 -8.73 -16.12 8.07
C LYS A 122 -9.91 -15.21 7.78
N LEU A 123 -9.73 -14.18 6.93
CA LEU A 123 -10.84 -13.33 6.50
C LEU A 123 -11.80 -14.11 5.60
N VAL A 124 -11.28 -14.88 4.65
CA VAL A 124 -12.09 -15.74 3.77
C VAL A 124 -12.91 -16.74 4.60
N GLU A 125 -12.31 -17.39 5.58
CA GLU A 125 -13.01 -18.31 6.49
C GLU A 125 -14.12 -17.60 7.27
N LYS A 126 -13.88 -16.40 7.80
CA LYS A 126 -14.89 -15.61 8.51
C LYS A 126 -16.04 -15.18 7.59
N MET A 127 -15.76 -14.83 6.34
CA MET A 127 -16.80 -14.48 5.36
C MET A 127 -17.74 -15.65 5.05
N GLY A 128 -17.27 -16.87 5.17
CA GLY A 128 -18.10 -18.09 5.01
C GLY A 128 -18.99 -18.41 6.23
N LYS A 129 -18.84 -17.72 7.35
CA LYS A 129 -19.58 -17.96 8.60
C LYS A 129 -20.63 -16.87 8.87
N PHE A 130 -21.72 -17.27 9.58
CA PHE A 130 -22.72 -16.34 10.09
C PHE A 130 -22.08 -15.38 11.14
N PRO A 131 -22.45 -14.07 11.21
CA PRO A 131 -23.41 -13.35 10.34
C PRO A 131 -22.80 -12.77 9.04
N LEU A 132 -21.48 -12.80 8.86
CA LEU A 132 -20.80 -12.19 7.70
C LEU A 132 -21.25 -12.80 6.37
N LYS A 133 -21.62 -14.09 6.35
CA LYS A 133 -22.16 -14.76 5.17
C LYS A 133 -23.40 -14.08 4.60
N LEU A 134 -24.24 -13.47 5.45
CA LEU A 134 -25.44 -12.73 5.03
C LEU A 134 -25.11 -11.34 4.48
N ILE A 135 -24.10 -10.68 5.06
CA ILE A 135 -23.70 -9.32 4.69
C ILE A 135 -22.75 -9.34 3.48
N HIS A 136 -21.91 -10.36 3.42
CA HIS A 136 -20.89 -10.56 2.39
C HIS A 136 -20.95 -11.97 1.80
N PRO A 137 -22.01 -12.32 1.04
CA PRO A 137 -22.13 -13.65 0.48
C PRO A 137 -20.94 -13.98 -0.42
N LEU A 138 -20.46 -15.21 -0.36
CA LEU A 138 -19.42 -15.74 -1.25
C LEU A 138 -20.04 -16.08 -2.61
N THR A 139 -20.22 -15.06 -3.44
CA THR A 139 -20.71 -15.24 -4.80
C THR A 139 -19.62 -15.90 -5.66
N PRO A 140 -19.98 -16.55 -6.81
CA PRO A 140 -19.01 -17.11 -7.75
C PRO A 140 -17.93 -16.11 -8.15
N GLU A 141 -18.28 -14.84 -8.38
CA GLU A 141 -17.35 -13.78 -8.75
C GLU A 141 -16.39 -13.42 -7.59
N ARG A 142 -16.88 -13.48 -6.34
CA ARG A 142 -16.02 -13.29 -5.16
C ARG A 142 -15.05 -14.45 -4.98
N LEU A 143 -15.52 -15.68 -5.14
CA LEU A 143 -14.67 -16.86 -5.06
C LEU A 143 -13.58 -16.83 -6.12
N GLN A 144 -13.94 -16.49 -7.36
CA GLN A 144 -12.96 -16.34 -8.45
C GLN A 144 -11.92 -15.26 -8.11
N ARG A 145 -12.34 -14.13 -7.59
CA ARG A 145 -11.45 -13.04 -7.18
C ARG A 145 -10.48 -13.46 -6.07
N ILE A 146 -10.95 -14.26 -5.11
CA ILE A 146 -10.13 -14.82 -4.04
C ILE A 146 -9.09 -15.78 -4.61
N GLU A 147 -9.50 -16.64 -5.55
CA GLU A 147 -8.58 -17.55 -6.25
C GLU A 147 -7.51 -16.79 -7.03
N ASP A 148 -7.92 -15.81 -7.84
CA ASP A 148 -6.99 -14.99 -8.61
C ASP A 148 -5.99 -14.25 -7.72
N ALA A 149 -6.45 -13.75 -6.57
CA ALA A 149 -5.60 -13.02 -5.62
C ALA A 149 -4.54 -13.91 -4.93
N LYS A 150 -4.72 -15.24 -4.90
CA LYS A 150 -3.75 -16.16 -4.26
C LYS A 150 -2.34 -16.09 -4.84
N PHE A 151 -2.23 -15.69 -6.11
CA PHE A 151 -0.97 -15.61 -6.84
C PHE A 151 -0.35 -14.21 -6.82
N HIS A 152 -0.85 -13.31 -5.97
CA HIS A 152 -0.40 -11.92 -5.86
C HIS A 152 0.03 -11.55 -4.42
N PRO A 153 0.99 -10.63 -4.26
CA PRO A 153 1.80 -10.07 -5.35
C PRO A 153 2.73 -11.11 -5.96
N ASN A 154 3.00 -10.99 -7.24
CA ASN A 154 3.90 -11.86 -7.99
C ASN A 154 5.01 -11.04 -8.66
N GLU A 155 5.89 -11.69 -9.42
CA GLU A 155 7.01 -11.03 -10.09
C GLU A 155 6.59 -9.86 -10.96
N LYS A 156 5.48 -10.00 -11.69
CA LYS A 156 4.94 -8.90 -12.51
C LYS A 156 4.53 -7.70 -11.65
N ASP A 157 3.86 -7.93 -10.53
CA ASP A 157 3.47 -6.84 -9.62
C ASP A 157 4.70 -6.10 -9.06
N PHE A 158 5.77 -6.84 -8.78
CA PHE A 158 7.03 -6.25 -8.29
C PHE A 158 7.72 -5.42 -9.37
N LEU A 159 7.81 -5.92 -10.59
CA LEU A 159 8.38 -5.18 -11.71
C LEU A 159 7.56 -3.93 -12.05
N ASP A 160 6.24 -4.04 -12.08
CA ASP A 160 5.34 -2.90 -12.31
C ASP A 160 5.52 -1.82 -11.21
N ALA A 161 5.69 -2.24 -9.95
CA ALA A 161 5.96 -1.33 -8.84
C ALA A 161 7.33 -0.64 -8.99
N GLN A 162 8.37 -1.39 -9.31
CA GLN A 162 9.71 -0.85 -9.52
C GLN A 162 9.72 0.15 -10.67
N GLU A 163 9.17 -0.20 -11.83
CA GLU A 163 9.07 0.68 -12.99
C GLU A 163 8.30 1.98 -12.65
N PHE A 164 7.17 1.85 -11.93
CA PHE A 164 6.41 3.02 -11.50
C PHE A 164 7.24 3.96 -10.64
N PHE A 165 7.95 3.46 -9.64
CA PHE A 165 8.74 4.28 -8.74
C PHE A 165 10.03 4.80 -9.38
N GLU A 166 10.70 4.05 -10.26
CA GLU A 166 11.81 4.55 -11.06
C GLU A 166 11.39 5.77 -11.89
N ASN A 167 10.28 5.66 -12.63
CA ASN A 167 9.73 6.76 -13.42
C ASN A 167 9.26 7.95 -12.57
N LEU A 168 8.78 7.70 -11.35
CA LEU A 168 8.32 8.75 -10.44
C LEU A 168 9.46 9.53 -9.81
N LEU A 169 10.55 8.85 -9.45
CA LEU A 169 11.64 9.41 -8.66
C LEU A 169 12.74 10.06 -9.51
N ASN A 170 12.81 9.72 -10.79
CA ASN A 170 13.78 10.25 -11.76
C ASN A 170 13.25 11.48 -12.55
N LYS A 171 12.11 12.02 -12.17
CA LYS A 171 11.55 13.28 -12.69
C LYS A 171 11.97 14.47 -11.82
#